data_4f1475d5a58a8f31b992d0f94bf999d5
#
_entry.id   4f1475d5a58a8f31b992d0f94bf999d5
#
_cell.length_a   1.000
_cell.length_b   1.000
_cell.length_c   1.000
_cell.angle_alpha   90.00
_cell.angle_beta   90.00
_cell.angle_gamma   90.00
#
_symmetry.space_group_name_H-M   'P 1'
#
loop_
_entity.id
_entity.type
_entity.pdbx_description
1 polymer ?
#
loop_
_entity_poly.entity_id
_entity_poly.type
_entity_poly.pdbx_seq_one_letter_code
_entity_poly.pdbx_strand_id
1 'polypeptide(L)'
;MLLVTGGAGFIGSNLVAGLNEAGRTDIVVNDSFGDAGKWRNLGKRQLADVVPPGELNGWLDNRKLDAVIHLGAISDTTATDADLVLATNFRLSLKLLDWCTTTRTPFIYASSAATYGDGAAGFDDEWSLAALQRLRPMNLYGFSKHLFDLAIADRFANGAKLPPQWVGLKFFNVFGPNEYHKGEMMSLVAKRFDEAKSGKSVRLFKSHREGVADGEQKRDFVYVDDAVAVMRWLLDTPSVSGMFNVGSGKARSFRDLITAMFRALGREPDIEYVDMPPAIRHQYQYFTQSNVENLRRAGYNAGFTPLEEGVYRYVSLFLNQPDRYR
;
A
#
# COMPACT_ATOMS: atom_id res chain seq x y z
N MET A 1 5.66 1.53 -22.84
CA MET A 1 4.33 1.78 -22.20
C MET A 1 4.22 0.98 -20.92
N LEU A 2 3.77 1.61 -19.83
CA LEU A 2 3.53 0.95 -18.55
C LEU A 2 2.02 0.73 -18.34
N LEU A 3 1.65 -0.43 -17.80
CA LEU A 3 0.31 -0.68 -17.28
C LEU A 3 0.33 -0.57 -15.75
N VAL A 4 -0.51 0.30 -15.19
CA VAL A 4 -0.71 0.45 -13.75
C VAL A 4 -2.14 0.06 -13.42
N THR A 5 -2.38 -1.14 -12.88
CA THR A 5 -3.70 -1.49 -12.37
C THR A 5 -3.90 -0.90 -10.98
N GLY A 6 -5.11 -0.49 -10.65
CA GLY A 6 -5.35 0.30 -9.45
C GLY A 6 -4.74 1.71 -9.53
N GLY A 7 -4.47 2.19 -10.75
CA GLY A 7 -3.76 3.45 -10.99
C GLY A 7 -4.53 4.71 -10.57
N ALA A 8 -5.85 4.64 -10.42
CA ALA A 8 -6.66 5.72 -9.85
C ALA A 8 -6.77 5.63 -8.31
N GLY A 9 -6.29 4.53 -7.72
CA GLY A 9 -6.26 4.33 -6.26
C GLY A 9 -5.21 5.21 -5.58
N PHE A 10 -5.09 5.07 -4.26
CA PHE A 10 -4.17 5.86 -3.44
C PHE A 10 -2.70 5.75 -3.89
N ILE A 11 -2.09 4.56 -3.74
CA ILE A 11 -0.68 4.36 -4.07
C ILE A 11 -0.46 4.45 -5.60
N GLY A 12 -1.41 3.91 -6.39
CA GLY A 12 -1.30 3.90 -7.85
C GLY A 12 -1.27 5.30 -8.46
N SER A 13 -2.13 6.21 -8.00
CA SER A 13 -2.15 7.59 -8.52
C SER A 13 -0.91 8.40 -8.12
N ASN A 14 -0.35 8.12 -6.94
CA ASN A 14 0.94 8.71 -6.55
C ASN A 14 2.10 8.16 -7.38
N LEU A 15 2.08 6.86 -7.73
CA LEU A 15 3.04 6.30 -8.69
C LEU A 15 2.92 6.97 -10.05
N VAL A 16 1.70 7.10 -10.59
CA VAL A 16 1.45 7.81 -11.86
C VAL A 16 1.98 9.24 -11.79
N ALA A 17 1.73 9.95 -10.68
CA ALA A 17 2.27 11.29 -10.46
C ALA A 17 3.80 11.30 -10.51
N GLY A 18 4.46 10.44 -9.73
CA GLY A 18 5.92 10.36 -9.69
C GLY A 18 6.55 9.95 -11.02
N LEU A 19 5.86 9.14 -11.84
CA LEU A 19 6.29 8.81 -13.21
C LEU A 19 6.13 10.01 -14.15
N ASN A 20 5.01 10.76 -14.09
CA ASN A 20 4.84 11.98 -14.87
C ASN A 20 5.88 13.06 -14.49
N GLU A 21 6.17 13.24 -13.20
CA GLU A 21 7.21 14.15 -12.71
C GLU A 21 8.60 13.78 -13.23
N ALA A 22 8.84 12.49 -13.53
CA ALA A 22 10.05 12.01 -14.21
C ALA A 22 9.96 12.06 -15.74
N GLY A 23 8.94 12.69 -16.32
CA GLY A 23 8.76 12.85 -17.76
C GLY A 23 8.13 11.64 -18.47
N ARG A 24 7.68 10.62 -17.72
CA ARG A 24 7.04 9.45 -18.33
C ARG A 24 5.53 9.64 -18.43
N THR A 25 4.98 9.60 -19.65
CA THR A 25 3.56 9.84 -19.96
C THR A 25 2.88 8.66 -20.68
N ASP A 26 3.64 7.68 -21.14
CA ASP A 26 3.15 6.47 -21.81
C ASP A 26 2.60 5.43 -20.78
N ILE A 27 1.71 5.91 -19.91
CA ILE A 27 1.13 5.17 -18.79
C ILE A 27 -0.34 4.86 -19.11
N VAL A 28 -0.70 3.60 -19.01
CA VAL A 28 -2.09 3.14 -19.07
C VAL A 28 -2.56 2.79 -17.67
N VAL A 29 -3.68 3.34 -17.28
CA VAL A 29 -4.32 3.05 -15.99
C VAL A 29 -5.46 2.07 -16.21
N ASN A 30 -5.44 0.96 -15.48
CA ASN A 30 -6.60 0.06 -15.39
C ASN A 30 -7.20 0.20 -13.99
N ASP A 31 -8.43 0.71 -13.93
CA ASP A 31 -9.14 0.92 -12.66
C ASP A 31 -10.64 1.13 -12.86
N SER A 32 -11.43 0.91 -11.79
CA SER A 32 -12.80 1.40 -11.69
C SER A 32 -12.82 2.71 -10.91
N PHE A 33 -13.49 3.72 -11.45
CA PHE A 33 -13.51 5.05 -10.83
C PHE A 33 -14.61 5.20 -9.77
N GLY A 34 -15.73 4.46 -9.93
CA GLY A 34 -16.87 4.58 -9.03
C GLY A 34 -17.40 6.03 -8.93
N ASP A 35 -18.11 6.31 -7.87
CA ASP A 35 -18.78 7.60 -7.61
C ASP A 35 -18.15 8.41 -6.46
N ALA A 36 -17.17 7.86 -5.75
CA ALA A 36 -16.49 8.49 -4.62
C ALA A 36 -15.44 9.57 -4.98
N GLY A 37 -15.47 10.11 -6.20
CA GLY A 37 -14.54 11.16 -6.64
C GLY A 37 -13.11 10.68 -6.90
N LYS A 38 -12.88 9.39 -7.01
CA LYS A 38 -11.58 8.74 -7.24
C LYS A 38 -10.85 9.25 -8.50
N TRP A 39 -11.60 9.70 -9.53
CA TRP A 39 -11.04 10.30 -10.73
C TRP A 39 -10.17 11.53 -10.47
N ARG A 40 -10.42 12.27 -9.36
CA ARG A 40 -9.65 13.45 -8.98
C ARG A 40 -8.18 13.13 -8.69
N ASN A 41 -7.89 11.89 -8.28
CA ASN A 41 -6.52 11.42 -8.07
C ASN A 41 -5.67 11.47 -9.35
N LEU A 42 -6.32 11.45 -10.51
CA LEU A 42 -5.66 11.49 -11.83
C LEU A 42 -5.93 12.80 -12.59
N GLY A 43 -6.73 13.71 -12.05
CA GLY A 43 -7.17 14.92 -12.76
C GLY A 43 -6.03 15.83 -13.24
N LYS A 44 -4.84 15.70 -12.68
CA LYS A 44 -3.63 16.46 -13.05
C LYS A 44 -2.59 15.61 -13.80
N ARG A 45 -2.94 14.38 -14.21
CA ARG A 45 -1.96 13.40 -14.72
C ARG A 45 -2.06 13.28 -16.24
N GLN A 46 -0.92 12.98 -16.87
CA GLN A 46 -0.84 12.66 -18.29
C GLN A 46 -0.83 11.14 -18.43
N LEU A 47 -1.79 10.63 -19.19
CA LEU A 47 -2.01 9.21 -19.41
C LEU A 47 -2.09 8.92 -20.91
N ALA A 48 -1.63 7.74 -21.31
CA ALA A 48 -1.81 7.25 -22.67
C ALA A 48 -3.22 6.67 -22.87
N ASP A 49 -3.77 6.02 -21.83
CA ASP A 49 -5.09 5.40 -21.90
C ASP A 49 -5.65 5.11 -20.50
N VAL A 50 -6.96 4.90 -20.42
CA VAL A 50 -7.67 4.43 -19.22
C VAL A 50 -8.58 3.27 -19.61
N VAL A 51 -8.29 2.09 -19.05
CA VAL A 51 -8.95 0.83 -19.40
C VAL A 51 -9.81 0.35 -18.23
N PRO A 52 -11.13 0.18 -18.41
CA PRO A 52 -11.99 -0.42 -17.38
C PRO A 52 -11.55 -1.86 -17.05
N PRO A 53 -11.73 -2.33 -15.79
CA PRO A 53 -11.32 -3.68 -15.41
C PRO A 53 -11.89 -4.80 -16.27
N GLY A 54 -13.15 -4.65 -16.73
CA GLY A 54 -13.83 -5.64 -17.59
C GLY A 54 -13.22 -5.77 -18.99
N GLU A 55 -12.50 -4.75 -19.46
CA GLU A 55 -11.89 -4.70 -20.80
C GLU A 55 -10.42 -5.12 -20.78
N LEU A 56 -9.80 -5.26 -19.61
CA LEU A 56 -8.37 -5.46 -19.46
C LEU A 56 -7.84 -6.66 -20.24
N ASN A 57 -8.54 -7.79 -20.22
CA ASN A 57 -8.09 -9.00 -20.91
C ASN A 57 -7.98 -8.77 -22.43
N GLY A 58 -9.04 -8.25 -23.05
CA GLY A 58 -9.03 -7.95 -24.49
C GLY A 58 -8.04 -6.83 -24.85
N TRP A 59 -7.86 -5.86 -23.95
CA TRP A 59 -6.89 -4.80 -24.13
C TRP A 59 -5.44 -5.31 -24.13
N LEU A 60 -5.13 -6.34 -23.33
CA LEU A 60 -3.81 -6.97 -23.26
C LEU A 60 -3.43 -7.77 -24.51
N ASP A 61 -4.41 -8.18 -25.32
CA ASP A 61 -4.17 -8.98 -26.53
C ASP A 61 -3.23 -8.25 -27.49
N ASN A 62 -2.13 -8.94 -27.89
CA ASN A 62 -1.11 -8.45 -28.81
C ASN A 62 -0.37 -7.16 -28.35
N ARG A 63 -0.44 -6.79 -27.07
CA ARG A 63 0.29 -5.64 -26.52
C ARG A 63 1.72 -6.01 -26.13
N LYS A 64 2.60 -5.01 -26.25
CA LYS A 64 3.95 -5.04 -25.68
C LYS A 64 4.04 -3.96 -24.62
N LEU A 65 4.38 -4.34 -23.40
CA LEU A 65 4.52 -3.45 -22.26
C LEU A 65 5.95 -3.52 -21.73
N ASP A 66 6.45 -2.39 -21.22
CA ASP A 66 7.74 -2.34 -20.54
C ASP A 66 7.65 -2.99 -19.17
N ALA A 67 6.52 -2.82 -18.49
CA ALA A 67 6.20 -3.47 -17.21
C ALA A 67 4.70 -3.39 -16.90
N VAL A 68 4.24 -4.29 -16.03
CA VAL A 68 2.95 -4.22 -15.34
C VAL A 68 3.19 -3.96 -13.86
N ILE A 69 2.62 -2.86 -13.34
CA ILE A 69 2.59 -2.55 -11.92
C ILE A 69 1.16 -2.81 -11.43
N HIS A 70 0.98 -3.94 -10.74
CA HIS A 70 -0.33 -4.42 -10.30
C HIS A 70 -0.62 -4.00 -8.87
N LEU A 71 -1.31 -2.85 -8.71
CA LEU A 71 -1.72 -2.30 -7.41
C LEU A 71 -3.24 -2.42 -7.18
N GLY A 72 -3.98 -2.84 -8.21
CA GLY A 72 -5.43 -3.02 -8.14
C GLY A 72 -5.82 -4.13 -7.17
N ALA A 73 -6.67 -3.79 -6.20
CA ALA A 73 -7.20 -4.74 -5.22
C ALA A 73 -8.40 -4.15 -4.47
N ILE A 74 -9.25 -5.02 -3.94
CA ILE A 74 -10.15 -4.68 -2.84
C ILE A 74 -9.30 -4.70 -1.58
N SER A 75 -8.97 -3.52 -1.03
CA SER A 75 -8.04 -3.36 0.10
C SER A 75 -8.74 -3.11 1.43
N ASP A 76 -10.07 -3.20 1.45
CA ASP A 76 -10.86 -3.08 2.67
C ASP A 76 -10.68 -4.33 3.54
N THR A 77 -10.13 -4.12 4.73
CA THR A 77 -9.89 -5.20 5.71
C THR A 77 -11.17 -5.70 6.38
N THR A 78 -12.28 -4.99 6.18
CA THR A 78 -13.62 -5.36 6.69
C THR A 78 -14.50 -5.99 5.60
N ALA A 79 -14.00 -6.14 4.37
CA ALA A 79 -14.73 -6.79 3.29
C ALA A 79 -15.14 -8.22 3.66
N THR A 80 -16.39 -8.58 3.34
CA THR A 80 -17.01 -9.87 3.68
C THR A 80 -17.34 -10.75 2.47
N ASP A 81 -17.42 -10.16 1.26
CA ASP A 81 -17.64 -10.90 0.02
C ASP A 81 -16.36 -11.59 -0.42
N ALA A 82 -16.18 -12.83 0.02
CA ALA A 82 -14.99 -13.62 -0.23
C ALA A 82 -14.79 -13.93 -1.72
N ASP A 83 -15.86 -14.22 -2.44
CA ASP A 83 -15.78 -14.58 -3.86
C ASP A 83 -15.32 -13.38 -4.69
N LEU A 84 -15.87 -12.21 -4.44
CA LEU A 84 -15.46 -10.98 -5.12
C LEU A 84 -14.01 -10.62 -4.78
N VAL A 85 -13.61 -10.71 -3.50
CA VAL A 85 -12.23 -10.42 -3.07
C VAL A 85 -11.26 -11.40 -3.72
N LEU A 86 -11.55 -12.70 -3.75
CA LEU A 86 -10.69 -13.69 -4.38
C LEU A 86 -10.64 -13.55 -5.90
N ALA A 87 -11.76 -13.25 -6.54
CA ALA A 87 -11.79 -12.98 -7.98
C ALA A 87 -10.89 -11.78 -8.35
N THR A 88 -10.96 -10.71 -7.57
CA THR A 88 -10.22 -9.46 -7.81
C THR A 88 -8.75 -9.55 -7.36
N ASN A 89 -8.49 -10.01 -6.13
CA ASN A 89 -7.15 -9.92 -5.54
C ASN A 89 -6.25 -11.12 -5.89
N PHE A 90 -6.85 -12.29 -6.16
CA PHE A 90 -6.10 -13.51 -6.41
C PHE A 90 -6.20 -13.95 -7.87
N ARG A 91 -7.42 -14.15 -8.41
CA ARG A 91 -7.59 -14.70 -9.77
C ARG A 91 -7.09 -13.73 -10.85
N LEU A 92 -7.37 -12.43 -10.72
CA LEU A 92 -6.83 -11.42 -11.64
C LEU A 92 -5.31 -11.35 -11.55
N SER A 93 -4.74 -11.41 -10.33
CA SER A 93 -3.29 -11.39 -10.14
C SER A 93 -2.61 -12.59 -10.82
N LEU A 94 -3.21 -13.80 -10.74
CA LEU A 94 -2.71 -14.98 -11.44
C LEU A 94 -2.76 -14.79 -12.96
N LYS A 95 -3.86 -14.27 -13.51
CA LYS A 95 -3.99 -14.01 -14.96
C LYS A 95 -2.91 -13.04 -15.45
N LEU A 96 -2.67 -11.96 -14.70
CA LEU A 96 -1.62 -10.99 -15.04
C LEU A 96 -0.22 -11.61 -14.95
N LEU A 97 0.04 -12.41 -13.92
CA LEU A 97 1.30 -13.15 -13.78
C LEU A 97 1.53 -14.08 -14.98
N ASP A 98 0.51 -14.85 -15.40
CA ASP A 98 0.59 -15.76 -16.54
C ASP A 98 0.83 -15.01 -17.85
N TRP A 99 0.12 -13.90 -18.05
CA TRP A 99 0.33 -13.02 -19.21
C TRP A 99 1.75 -12.44 -19.23
N CYS A 100 2.22 -11.90 -18.11
CA CYS A 100 3.57 -11.35 -17.98
C CYS A 100 4.66 -12.41 -18.20
N THR A 101 4.42 -13.65 -17.73
CA THR A 101 5.33 -14.79 -17.96
C THR A 101 5.42 -15.12 -19.46
N THR A 102 4.27 -15.21 -20.12
CA THR A 102 4.18 -15.57 -21.55
C THR A 102 4.79 -14.49 -22.45
N THR A 103 4.51 -13.23 -22.15
CA THR A 103 4.99 -12.08 -22.94
C THR A 103 6.39 -11.62 -22.54
N ARG A 104 6.98 -12.22 -21.50
CA ARG A 104 8.26 -11.83 -20.88
C ARG A 104 8.27 -10.37 -20.42
N THR A 105 7.15 -9.90 -19.88
CA THR A 105 6.97 -8.55 -19.35
C THR A 105 7.30 -8.53 -17.84
N PRO A 106 8.09 -7.58 -17.34
CA PRO A 106 8.29 -7.34 -15.90
C PRO A 106 6.99 -7.17 -15.15
N PHE A 107 6.90 -7.76 -13.95
CA PHE A 107 5.70 -7.76 -13.12
C PHE A 107 6.01 -7.35 -11.68
N ILE A 108 5.51 -6.19 -11.25
CA ILE A 108 5.62 -5.69 -9.89
C ILE A 108 4.20 -5.66 -9.30
N TYR A 109 4.00 -6.25 -8.13
CA TYR A 109 2.66 -6.31 -7.54
C TYR A 109 2.62 -5.90 -6.07
N ALA A 110 1.47 -5.37 -5.65
CA ALA A 110 1.20 -5.05 -4.26
C ALA A 110 0.80 -6.31 -3.48
N SER A 111 1.66 -6.73 -2.55
CA SER A 111 1.32 -7.52 -1.39
C SER A 111 1.05 -6.59 -0.20
N SER A 112 1.02 -7.10 1.02
CA SER A 112 0.67 -6.30 2.20
C SER A 112 1.28 -6.87 3.48
N ALA A 113 1.60 -6.00 4.43
CA ALA A 113 1.91 -6.40 5.80
C ALA A 113 0.75 -7.14 6.49
N ALA A 114 -0.48 -7.02 5.99
CA ALA A 114 -1.63 -7.81 6.47
C ALA A 114 -1.44 -9.32 6.32
N THR A 115 -0.51 -9.77 5.46
CA THR A 115 -0.15 -11.19 5.30
C THR A 115 0.54 -11.76 6.52
N TYR A 116 1.20 -10.94 7.34
CA TYR A 116 1.87 -11.36 8.58
C TYR A 116 0.93 -11.68 9.75
N GLY A 117 -0.34 -11.32 9.61
CA GLY A 117 -1.34 -11.55 10.67
C GLY A 117 -1.06 -10.73 11.92
N ASP A 118 -1.02 -11.38 13.07
CA ASP A 118 -0.74 -10.74 14.37
C ASP A 118 0.76 -10.47 14.60
N GLY A 119 1.63 -10.92 13.69
CA GLY A 119 3.07 -10.79 13.80
C GLY A 119 3.74 -11.85 14.66
N ALA A 120 3.03 -12.90 15.08
CA ALA A 120 3.63 -13.98 15.88
C ALA A 120 4.81 -14.69 15.18
N ALA A 121 4.79 -14.73 13.83
CA ALA A 121 5.88 -15.27 13.02
C ALA A 121 6.96 -14.21 12.63
N GLY A 122 6.88 -12.99 13.19
CA GLY A 122 7.74 -11.86 12.80
C GLY A 122 7.24 -11.11 11.59
N PHE A 123 8.02 -10.11 11.16
CA PHE A 123 7.74 -9.25 10.01
C PHE A 123 8.89 -9.29 8.98
N ASP A 124 9.51 -10.46 8.85
CA ASP A 124 10.57 -10.68 7.87
C ASP A 124 9.97 -11.03 6.51
N ASP A 125 10.55 -10.47 5.45
CA ASP A 125 10.13 -10.71 4.08
C ASP A 125 10.82 -11.93 3.44
N GLU A 126 11.11 -12.96 4.24
CA GLU A 126 11.48 -14.26 3.75
C GLU A 126 10.31 -14.85 2.96
N TRP A 127 10.55 -15.20 1.70
CA TRP A 127 9.52 -15.64 0.78
C TRP A 127 9.64 -17.09 0.32
N SER A 128 10.45 -17.91 1.02
CA SER A 128 10.39 -19.35 0.80
C SER A 128 8.99 -19.88 1.10
N LEU A 129 8.58 -20.92 0.37
CA LEU A 129 7.25 -21.50 0.58
C LEU A 129 7.03 -21.90 2.04
N ALA A 130 8.06 -22.47 2.69
CA ALA A 130 7.99 -22.85 4.10
C ALA A 130 7.83 -21.65 5.05
N ALA A 131 8.49 -20.51 4.76
CA ALA A 131 8.33 -19.30 5.55
C ALA A 131 6.92 -18.72 5.41
N LEU A 132 6.43 -18.60 4.18
CA LEU A 132 5.08 -18.08 3.91
C LEU A 132 4.00 -18.97 4.53
N GLN A 133 4.13 -20.29 4.50
CA GLN A 133 3.17 -21.21 5.10
C GLN A 133 3.00 -21.07 6.62
N ARG A 134 3.92 -20.39 7.32
CA ARG A 134 3.79 -20.08 8.75
C ARG A 134 2.91 -18.87 9.04
N LEU A 135 2.70 -17.98 8.05
CA LEU A 135 1.93 -16.76 8.22
C LEU A 135 0.42 -17.05 8.40
N ARG A 136 -0.24 -16.25 9.21
CA ARG A 136 -1.68 -16.40 9.53
C ARG A 136 -2.39 -15.07 9.40
N PRO A 137 -2.83 -14.68 8.17
CA PRO A 137 -3.60 -13.45 7.97
C PRO A 137 -4.87 -13.42 8.82
N MET A 138 -5.20 -12.26 9.38
CA MET A 138 -6.34 -12.10 10.31
C MET A 138 -7.64 -11.67 9.62
N ASN A 139 -7.60 -11.33 8.33
CA ASN A 139 -8.76 -10.88 7.57
C ASN A 139 -8.69 -11.35 6.11
N LEU A 140 -9.83 -11.25 5.42
CA LEU A 140 -9.99 -11.71 4.06
C LEU A 140 -9.04 -11.02 3.06
N TYR A 141 -8.81 -9.71 3.24
CA TYR A 141 -7.84 -8.98 2.43
C TYR A 141 -6.43 -9.56 2.56
N GLY A 142 -5.94 -9.68 3.80
CA GLY A 142 -4.62 -10.28 4.09
C GLY A 142 -4.51 -11.69 3.55
N PHE A 143 -5.56 -12.51 3.73
CA PHE A 143 -5.64 -13.87 3.17
C PHE A 143 -5.52 -13.88 1.65
N SER A 144 -6.23 -13.00 0.94
CA SER A 144 -6.20 -12.94 -0.53
C SER A 144 -4.82 -12.59 -1.08
N LYS A 145 -4.10 -11.66 -0.40
CA LYS A 145 -2.72 -11.30 -0.77
C LYS A 145 -1.74 -12.44 -0.45
N HIS A 146 -1.92 -13.08 0.69
CA HIS A 146 -1.12 -14.23 1.10
C HIS A 146 -1.25 -15.42 0.13
N LEU A 147 -2.45 -15.71 -0.34
CA LEU A 147 -2.65 -16.76 -1.36
C LEU A 147 -1.84 -16.48 -2.63
N PHE A 148 -1.74 -15.23 -3.05
CA PHE A 148 -0.97 -14.89 -4.23
C PHE A 148 0.54 -14.97 -3.97
N ASP A 149 1.02 -14.54 -2.80
CA ASP A 149 2.41 -14.72 -2.38
C ASP A 149 2.79 -16.21 -2.37
N LEU A 150 1.94 -17.08 -1.80
CA LEU A 150 2.12 -18.53 -1.81
C LEU A 150 2.17 -19.11 -3.23
N ALA A 151 1.28 -18.67 -4.13
CA ALA A 151 1.25 -19.16 -5.50
C ALA A 151 2.54 -18.85 -6.27
N ILE A 152 3.14 -17.68 -6.05
CA ILE A 152 4.42 -17.33 -6.66
C ILE A 152 5.56 -18.17 -6.05
N ALA A 153 5.59 -18.29 -4.72
CA ALA A 153 6.62 -19.08 -4.03
C ALA A 153 6.58 -20.57 -4.43
N ASP A 154 5.36 -21.13 -4.57
CA ASP A 154 5.17 -22.50 -5.05
C ASP A 154 5.66 -22.69 -6.49
N ARG A 155 5.28 -21.78 -7.40
CA ARG A 155 5.79 -21.77 -8.78
C ARG A 155 7.31 -21.72 -8.85
N PHE A 156 7.91 -20.85 -8.03
CA PHE A 156 9.37 -20.72 -7.97
C PHE A 156 10.02 -22.01 -7.45
N ALA A 157 9.51 -22.57 -6.35
CA ALA A 157 10.01 -23.79 -5.74
C ALA A 157 9.94 -25.00 -6.68
N ASN A 158 8.92 -25.05 -7.55
CA ASN A 158 8.72 -26.12 -8.53
C ASN A 158 9.41 -25.85 -9.88
N GLY A 159 10.23 -24.79 -10.00
CA GLY A 159 10.95 -24.45 -11.23
C GLY A 159 10.06 -24.00 -12.38
N ALA A 160 8.84 -23.55 -12.09
CA ALA A 160 7.94 -23.00 -13.11
C ALA A 160 8.46 -21.66 -13.64
N LYS A 161 8.18 -21.37 -14.92
CA LYS A 161 8.54 -20.08 -15.50
C LYS A 161 7.81 -18.95 -14.80
N LEU A 162 8.52 -17.87 -14.55
CA LEU A 162 8.03 -16.60 -14.03
C LEU A 162 8.41 -15.45 -15.00
N PRO A 163 7.84 -14.25 -14.85
CA PRO A 163 8.27 -13.07 -15.59
C PRO A 163 9.78 -12.82 -15.42
N PRO A 164 10.44 -12.12 -16.38
CA PRO A 164 11.90 -11.85 -16.30
C PRO A 164 12.29 -11.04 -15.06
N GLN A 165 11.38 -10.20 -14.58
CA GLN A 165 11.39 -9.57 -13.26
C GLN A 165 10.01 -9.82 -12.63
N TRP A 166 10.00 -10.28 -11.37
CA TRP A 166 8.78 -10.38 -10.59
C TRP A 166 9.05 -9.90 -9.16
N VAL A 167 8.27 -8.94 -8.70
CA VAL A 167 8.49 -8.33 -7.39
C VAL A 167 7.17 -8.20 -6.63
N GLY A 168 7.12 -8.76 -5.43
CA GLY A 168 6.05 -8.56 -4.46
C GLY A 168 6.42 -7.51 -3.42
N LEU A 169 5.60 -6.49 -3.26
CA LEU A 169 5.83 -5.41 -2.30
C LEU A 169 4.84 -5.51 -1.14
N LYS A 170 5.34 -5.92 0.03
CA LYS A 170 4.55 -5.95 1.27
C LYS A 170 4.50 -4.56 1.88
N PHE A 171 3.51 -3.76 1.45
CA PHE A 171 3.32 -2.41 1.97
C PHE A 171 2.86 -2.44 3.43
N PHE A 172 3.54 -1.66 4.27
CA PHE A 172 3.12 -1.37 5.64
C PHE A 172 2.09 -0.22 5.65
N ASN A 173 1.99 0.55 6.70
CA ASN A 173 0.94 1.56 6.84
C ASN A 173 1.28 2.82 6.02
N VAL A 174 1.01 2.78 4.72
CA VAL A 174 1.23 3.90 3.81
C VAL A 174 0.21 5.00 4.09
N PHE A 175 0.65 6.27 4.12
CA PHE A 175 -0.18 7.46 4.26
C PHE A 175 0.29 8.56 3.31
N GLY A 176 -0.61 9.49 2.93
CA GLY A 176 -0.28 10.59 2.03
C GLY A 176 -1.44 11.05 1.15
N PRO A 177 -1.20 11.99 0.21
CA PRO A 177 -2.26 12.53 -0.66
C PRO A 177 -2.95 11.46 -1.50
N ASN A 178 -4.16 11.78 -1.99
CA ASN A 178 -4.98 10.93 -2.85
C ASN A 178 -5.61 9.70 -2.16
N GLU A 179 -5.61 9.61 -0.82
CA GLU A 179 -6.29 8.52 -0.10
C GLU A 179 -7.78 8.80 0.22
N TYR A 180 -8.32 9.95 -0.16
CA TYR A 180 -9.61 10.49 0.29
C TYR A 180 -10.84 9.66 -0.10
N HIS A 181 -10.74 8.85 -1.16
CA HIS A 181 -11.80 7.94 -1.60
C HIS A 181 -11.91 6.66 -0.74
N LYS A 182 -10.98 6.43 0.20
CA LYS A 182 -10.90 5.19 0.98
C LYS A 182 -11.84 5.14 2.19
N GLY A 183 -12.59 6.21 2.49
CA GLY A 183 -13.51 6.23 3.62
C GLY A 183 -12.82 5.85 4.94
N GLU A 184 -13.32 4.82 5.62
CA GLU A 184 -12.77 4.35 6.89
C GLU A 184 -11.34 3.80 6.79
N MET A 185 -10.88 3.42 5.60
CA MET A 185 -9.52 2.93 5.35
C MET A 185 -8.49 4.03 5.09
N MET A 186 -8.87 5.32 5.19
CA MET A 186 -7.90 6.42 5.18
C MET A 186 -6.98 6.36 6.41
N SER A 187 -5.79 6.95 6.29
CA SER A 187 -4.91 7.17 7.45
C SER A 187 -5.58 8.06 8.50
N LEU A 188 -5.16 7.94 9.76
CA LEU A 188 -5.68 8.83 10.81
C LEU A 188 -5.31 10.29 10.56
N VAL A 189 -4.21 10.59 9.87
CA VAL A 189 -3.87 11.96 9.47
C VAL A 189 -4.97 12.55 8.60
N ALA A 190 -5.38 11.85 7.53
CA ALA A 190 -6.45 12.32 6.67
C ALA A 190 -7.82 12.39 7.37
N LYS A 191 -8.14 11.36 8.18
CA LYS A 191 -9.44 11.25 8.86
C LYS A 191 -9.64 12.31 9.94
N ARG A 192 -8.59 12.74 10.61
CA ARG A 192 -8.63 13.61 11.80
C ARG A 192 -8.16 15.03 11.54
N PHE A 193 -7.67 15.30 10.32
CA PHE A 193 -7.13 16.61 9.96
C PHE A 193 -8.13 17.76 10.19
N ASP A 194 -9.36 17.63 9.69
CA ASP A 194 -10.36 18.70 9.80
C ASP A 194 -10.82 18.92 11.26
N GLU A 195 -10.83 17.88 12.10
CA GLU A 195 -11.05 17.98 13.55
C GLU A 195 -9.92 18.80 14.20
N ALA A 196 -8.68 18.40 13.99
CA ALA A 196 -7.51 19.08 14.52
C ALA A 196 -7.42 20.53 14.03
N LYS A 197 -7.66 20.79 12.74
CA LYS A 197 -7.64 22.13 12.14
C LYS A 197 -8.72 23.04 12.75
N SER A 198 -9.91 22.53 13.04
CA SER A 198 -11.02 23.28 13.64
C SER A 198 -10.91 23.51 15.15
N GLY A 199 -9.86 22.99 15.81
CA GLY A 199 -9.65 23.14 17.25
C GLY A 199 -10.38 22.13 18.11
N LYS A 200 -10.80 21.01 17.52
CA LYS A 200 -11.39 19.90 18.27
C LYS A 200 -10.32 18.91 18.70
N SER A 201 -10.55 18.25 19.82
CA SER A 201 -9.74 17.12 20.28
C SER A 201 -9.82 15.98 19.27
N VAL A 202 -8.70 15.31 19.03
CA VAL A 202 -8.63 14.12 18.17
C VAL A 202 -8.75 12.86 19.02
N ARG A 203 -9.69 11.99 18.67
CA ARG A 203 -9.93 10.75 19.40
C ARG A 203 -9.02 9.62 18.95
N LEU A 204 -8.31 9.01 19.92
CA LEU A 204 -7.53 7.79 19.77
C LEU A 204 -8.13 6.69 20.67
N PHE A 205 -7.91 5.43 20.30
CA PHE A 205 -8.34 4.30 21.11
C PHE A 205 -7.45 4.13 22.34
N LYS A 206 -8.10 3.87 23.49
CA LYS A 206 -7.44 3.30 24.66
C LYS A 206 -6.85 1.95 24.33
N SER A 207 -5.83 1.56 25.09
CA SER A 207 -5.30 0.21 25.03
C SER A 207 -6.21 -0.75 25.81
N HIS A 208 -6.38 -1.96 25.28
CA HIS A 208 -7.00 -3.09 25.99
C HIS A 208 -6.00 -4.24 26.15
N ARG A 209 -4.70 -3.93 26.03
CA ARG A 209 -3.60 -4.88 26.19
C ARG A 209 -2.69 -4.41 27.32
N GLU A 210 -2.43 -5.32 28.27
CA GLU A 210 -1.50 -5.07 29.36
C GLU A 210 -0.11 -4.68 28.82
N GLY A 211 0.54 -3.73 29.48
CA GLY A 211 1.87 -3.23 29.09
C GLY A 211 1.87 -2.24 27.91
N VAL A 212 0.72 -1.90 27.34
CA VAL A 212 0.59 -0.89 26.28
C VAL A 212 -0.29 0.25 26.77
N ALA A 213 0.24 1.46 26.86
CA ALA A 213 -0.52 2.64 27.26
C ALA A 213 -1.48 3.10 26.15
N ASP A 214 -2.45 3.96 26.50
CA ASP A 214 -3.42 4.54 25.58
C ASP A 214 -2.74 5.31 24.45
N GLY A 215 -3.12 5.04 23.21
CA GLY A 215 -2.53 5.64 22.02
C GLY A 215 -1.14 5.10 21.63
N GLU A 216 -0.57 4.17 22.42
CA GLU A 216 0.77 3.60 22.18
C GLU A 216 0.76 2.32 21.33
N GLN A 217 -0.35 1.98 20.74
CA GLN A 217 -0.37 0.98 19.67
C GLN A 217 0.50 1.48 18.53
N LYS A 218 1.41 0.63 18.01
CA LYS A 218 2.46 1.04 17.07
C LYS A 218 2.25 0.47 15.67
N ARG A 219 2.60 1.28 14.67
CA ARG A 219 2.65 0.88 13.26
C ARG A 219 3.93 1.38 12.62
N ASP A 220 4.36 0.67 11.61
CA ASP A 220 5.36 1.17 10.68
C ASP A 220 4.63 2.04 9.64
N PHE A 221 4.71 3.36 9.84
CA PHE A 221 4.11 4.34 8.94
C PHE A 221 5.07 4.69 7.82
N VAL A 222 4.56 4.70 6.59
CA VAL A 222 5.34 4.95 5.36
C VAL A 222 4.73 6.11 4.60
N TYR A 223 5.50 7.16 4.34
CA TYR A 223 5.05 8.22 3.46
C TYR A 223 4.96 7.72 2.03
N VAL A 224 3.89 8.05 1.31
CA VAL A 224 3.60 7.45 0.00
C VAL A 224 4.69 7.68 -1.04
N ASP A 225 5.43 8.78 -0.97
CA ASP A 225 6.54 9.05 -1.88
C ASP A 225 7.67 8.03 -1.74
N ASP A 226 7.89 7.47 -0.54
CA ASP A 226 8.88 6.42 -0.35
C ASP A 226 8.45 5.12 -1.05
N ALA A 227 7.16 4.79 -0.98
CA ALA A 227 6.61 3.64 -1.72
C ALA A 227 6.75 3.84 -3.24
N VAL A 228 6.51 5.06 -3.74
CA VAL A 228 6.71 5.45 -5.14
C VAL A 228 8.19 5.33 -5.52
N ALA A 229 9.11 5.80 -4.66
CA ALA A 229 10.54 5.73 -4.91
C ALA A 229 11.04 4.28 -5.05
N VAL A 230 10.56 3.35 -4.18
CA VAL A 230 10.88 1.91 -4.31
C VAL A 230 10.40 1.35 -5.65
N MET A 231 9.15 1.63 -6.04
CA MET A 231 8.61 1.13 -7.31
C MET A 231 9.35 1.69 -8.53
N ARG A 232 9.73 2.97 -8.51
CA ARG A 232 10.52 3.58 -9.58
C ARG A 232 11.91 2.96 -9.66
N TRP A 233 12.58 2.79 -8.54
CA TRP A 233 13.89 2.12 -8.50
C TRP A 233 13.82 0.69 -9.08
N LEU A 234 12.76 -0.06 -8.79
CA LEU A 234 12.56 -1.40 -9.37
C LEU A 234 12.36 -1.37 -10.90
N LEU A 235 11.68 -0.36 -11.43
CA LEU A 235 11.56 -0.17 -12.88
C LEU A 235 12.93 0.09 -13.53
N ASP A 236 13.82 0.78 -12.82
CA ASP A 236 15.19 1.08 -13.27
C ASP A 236 16.18 -0.07 -12.99
N THR A 237 15.76 -1.09 -12.23
CA THR A 237 16.60 -2.21 -11.81
C THR A 237 15.93 -3.57 -12.14
N PRO A 238 15.79 -3.92 -13.43
CA PRO A 238 15.02 -5.10 -13.86
C PRO A 238 15.64 -6.44 -13.48
N SER A 239 16.86 -6.45 -12.95
CA SER A 239 17.52 -7.67 -12.44
C SER A 239 17.05 -8.10 -11.05
N VAL A 240 16.33 -7.22 -10.31
CA VAL A 240 15.85 -7.50 -8.97
C VAL A 240 14.51 -8.23 -9.04
N SER A 241 14.43 -9.39 -8.39
CA SER A 241 13.20 -10.16 -8.19
C SER A 241 13.11 -10.68 -6.77
N GLY A 242 11.90 -10.92 -6.28
CA GLY A 242 11.63 -11.43 -4.93
C GLY A 242 10.48 -10.71 -4.24
N MET A 243 10.33 -10.94 -2.95
CA MET A 243 9.37 -10.21 -2.11
C MET A 243 10.11 -9.30 -1.15
N PHE A 244 9.62 -8.08 -1.00
CA PHE A 244 10.26 -7.05 -0.17
C PHE A 244 9.25 -6.31 0.68
N ASN A 245 9.61 -6.07 1.93
CA ASN A 245 8.90 -5.14 2.80
C ASN A 245 9.11 -3.70 2.32
N VAL A 246 8.01 -2.94 2.27
CA VAL A 246 8.02 -1.50 2.05
C VAL A 246 7.50 -0.82 3.30
N GLY A 247 8.42 -0.46 4.17
CA GLY A 247 8.20 0.16 5.46
C GLY A 247 9.39 1.02 5.84
N SER A 248 9.23 1.85 6.88
CA SER A 248 10.32 2.70 7.38
C SER A 248 11.35 1.95 8.23
N GLY A 249 11.01 0.74 8.70
CA GLY A 249 11.78 -0.02 9.68
C GLY A 249 11.64 0.52 11.11
N LYS A 250 10.73 1.46 11.35
CA LYS A 250 10.55 2.12 12.65
C LYS A 250 9.07 2.12 13.04
N ALA A 251 8.72 1.33 14.05
CA ALA A 251 7.39 1.35 14.62
C ALA A 251 7.16 2.63 15.43
N ARG A 252 6.09 3.37 15.11
CA ARG A 252 5.70 4.62 15.78
C ARG A 252 4.25 4.50 16.28
N SER A 253 3.96 5.18 17.38
CA SER A 253 2.64 5.13 17.97
C SER A 253 1.62 5.98 17.22
N PHE A 254 0.33 5.68 17.39
CA PHE A 254 -0.73 6.56 16.89
C PHE A 254 -0.69 7.92 17.58
N ARG A 255 -0.24 7.98 18.84
CA ARG A 255 0.01 9.25 19.54
C ARG A 255 1.11 10.06 18.83
N ASP A 256 2.22 9.43 18.42
CA ASP A 256 3.28 10.11 17.65
C ASP A 256 2.73 10.69 16.34
N LEU A 257 1.95 9.89 15.61
CA LEU A 257 1.34 10.28 14.33
C LEU A 257 0.46 11.54 14.49
N ILE A 258 -0.44 11.54 15.48
CA ILE A 258 -1.35 12.67 15.72
C ILE A 258 -0.61 13.87 16.30
N THR A 259 0.38 13.65 17.17
CA THR A 259 1.24 14.74 17.65
C THR A 259 1.98 15.44 16.50
N ALA A 260 2.52 14.66 15.54
CA ALA A 260 3.16 15.23 14.35
C ALA A 260 2.15 16.04 13.50
N MET A 261 0.90 15.60 13.38
CA MET A 261 -0.15 16.34 12.67
C MET A 261 -0.46 17.69 13.35
N PHE A 262 -0.62 17.72 14.67
CA PHE A 262 -0.84 18.97 15.41
C PHE A 262 0.34 19.93 15.26
N ARG A 263 1.58 19.43 15.37
CA ARG A 263 2.79 20.22 15.14
C ARG A 263 2.86 20.82 13.74
N ALA A 264 2.47 20.04 12.72
CA ALA A 264 2.39 20.53 11.34
C ALA A 264 1.34 21.64 11.15
N LEU A 265 0.31 21.69 12.01
CA LEU A 265 -0.68 22.76 12.08
C LEU A 265 -0.24 23.94 12.96
N GLY A 266 0.93 23.90 13.59
CA GLY A 266 1.39 24.91 14.56
C GLY A 266 0.57 24.93 15.86
N ARG A 267 0.07 23.77 16.29
CA ARG A 267 -0.83 23.63 17.46
C ARG A 267 -0.28 22.63 18.47
N GLU A 268 -0.63 22.83 19.73
CA GLU A 268 -0.39 21.83 20.77
C GLU A 268 -1.31 20.63 20.58
N PRO A 269 -0.83 19.39 20.83
CA PRO A 269 -1.64 18.18 20.74
C PRO A 269 -2.79 18.18 21.72
N ASP A 270 -4.00 17.97 21.21
CA ASP A 270 -5.22 17.78 21.98
C ASP A 270 -5.84 16.42 21.61
N ILE A 271 -5.62 15.42 22.47
CA ILE A 271 -5.95 14.02 22.23
C ILE A 271 -6.90 13.52 23.33
N GLU A 272 -8.06 13.05 22.93
CA GLU A 272 -9.02 12.35 23.77
C GLU A 272 -8.89 10.83 23.57
N TYR A 273 -8.76 10.07 24.65
CA TYR A 273 -8.72 8.62 24.59
C TYR A 273 -10.10 8.01 24.82
N VAL A 274 -10.57 7.23 23.84
CA VAL A 274 -11.89 6.60 23.84
C VAL A 274 -11.80 5.07 23.83
N ASP A 275 -12.80 4.38 24.34
CA ASP A 275 -12.80 2.92 24.34
C ASP A 275 -12.85 2.37 22.91
N MET A 276 -12.03 1.35 22.66
CA MET A 276 -12.07 0.62 21.40
C MET A 276 -13.35 -0.21 21.29
N PRO A 277 -14.09 -0.14 20.17
CA PRO A 277 -15.29 -0.97 19.97
C PRO A 277 -15.01 -2.46 20.21
N PRO A 278 -15.84 -3.18 20.98
CA PRO A 278 -15.61 -4.59 21.30
C PRO A 278 -15.41 -5.48 20.06
N ALA A 279 -16.14 -5.19 18.99
CA ALA A 279 -16.12 -5.96 17.74
C ALA A 279 -14.76 -6.05 17.07
N ILE A 280 -13.86 -5.06 17.29
CA ILE A 280 -12.54 -5.02 16.64
C ILE A 280 -11.39 -5.38 17.57
N ARG A 281 -11.62 -5.47 18.89
CA ARG A 281 -10.53 -5.68 19.89
C ARG A 281 -9.71 -6.94 19.64
N HIS A 282 -10.35 -8.05 19.32
CA HIS A 282 -9.70 -9.35 19.10
C HIS A 282 -8.95 -9.45 17.78
N GLN A 283 -9.25 -8.58 16.81
CA GLN A 283 -8.58 -8.50 15.52
C GLN A 283 -7.60 -7.31 15.43
N TYR A 284 -7.46 -6.54 16.52
CA TYR A 284 -6.66 -5.33 16.51
C TYR A 284 -5.18 -5.64 16.66
N GLN A 285 -4.42 -5.32 15.63
CA GLN A 285 -2.98 -5.48 15.62
C GLN A 285 -2.33 -4.37 16.48
N TYR A 286 -1.54 -4.74 17.48
CA TYR A 286 -0.93 -3.79 18.41
C TYR A 286 0.44 -3.30 17.97
N PHE A 287 1.11 -4.04 17.10
CA PHE A 287 2.47 -3.73 16.66
C PHE A 287 2.71 -4.20 15.24
N THR A 288 3.34 -3.35 14.42
CA THR A 288 3.98 -3.73 13.15
C THR A 288 5.27 -2.96 12.98
N GLN A 289 6.31 -3.64 12.52
CA GLN A 289 7.58 -3.02 12.13
C GLN A 289 8.21 -3.86 11.02
N SER A 290 8.50 -3.24 9.90
CA SER A 290 9.14 -3.92 8.78
C SER A 290 10.60 -4.22 9.06
N ASN A 291 11.06 -5.40 8.67
CA ASN A 291 12.47 -5.62 8.39
C ASN A 291 12.72 -5.27 6.91
N VAL A 292 13.57 -4.30 6.63
CA VAL A 292 13.86 -3.81 5.27
C VAL A 292 15.24 -4.24 4.75
N GLU A 293 15.90 -5.16 5.44
CA GLU A 293 17.25 -5.61 5.12
C GLU A 293 17.35 -6.29 3.74
N ASN A 294 16.34 -7.05 3.33
CA ASN A 294 16.34 -7.68 2.00
C ASN A 294 16.26 -6.63 0.88
N LEU A 295 15.46 -5.58 1.06
CA LEU A 295 15.39 -4.46 0.12
C LEU A 295 16.75 -3.74 0.02
N ARG A 296 17.44 -3.55 1.16
CA ARG A 296 18.81 -2.98 1.22
C ARG A 296 19.83 -3.85 0.50
N ARG A 297 19.82 -5.16 0.77
CA ARG A 297 20.71 -6.14 0.09
C ARG A 297 20.46 -6.22 -1.40
N ALA A 298 19.21 -5.99 -1.84
CA ALA A 298 18.87 -5.90 -3.26
C ALA A 298 19.41 -4.62 -3.94
N GLY A 299 19.90 -3.64 -3.15
CA GLY A 299 20.54 -2.43 -3.65
C GLY A 299 19.75 -1.14 -3.49
N TYR A 300 18.57 -1.17 -2.86
CA TYR A 300 17.83 0.06 -2.56
C TYR A 300 18.43 0.79 -1.35
N ASN A 301 19.21 1.84 -1.60
CA ASN A 301 19.97 2.56 -0.56
C ASN A 301 19.33 3.90 -0.13
N ALA A 302 18.24 4.35 -0.77
CA ALA A 302 17.56 5.57 -0.35
C ALA A 302 16.94 5.42 1.05
N GLY A 303 16.94 6.52 1.82
CA GLY A 303 16.28 6.57 3.13
C GLY A 303 14.77 6.56 3.01
N PHE A 304 14.09 6.15 4.07
CA PHE A 304 12.66 6.38 4.23
C PHE A 304 12.44 7.69 4.99
N THR A 305 11.41 8.44 4.58
CA THR A 305 11.05 9.72 5.16
C THR A 305 10.66 9.55 6.65
N PRO A 306 11.25 10.31 7.58
CA PRO A 306 10.82 10.31 8.98
C PRO A 306 9.34 10.65 9.12
N LEU A 307 8.68 10.07 10.14
CA LEU A 307 7.24 10.25 10.34
C LEU A 307 6.83 11.73 10.39
N GLU A 308 7.55 12.53 11.17
CA GLU A 308 7.26 13.95 11.36
C GLU A 308 7.36 14.73 10.04
N GLU A 309 8.37 14.42 9.23
CA GLU A 309 8.56 15.05 7.92
C GLU A 309 7.46 14.63 6.93
N GLY A 310 7.12 13.33 6.86
CA GLY A 310 6.05 12.83 5.99
C GLY A 310 4.70 13.44 6.34
N VAL A 311 4.38 13.53 7.65
CA VAL A 311 3.16 14.17 8.13
C VAL A 311 3.16 15.67 7.82
N TYR A 312 4.28 16.36 8.05
CA TYR A 312 4.42 17.78 7.71
C TYR A 312 4.17 18.04 6.23
N ARG A 313 4.78 17.26 5.33
CA ARG A 313 4.58 17.37 3.88
C ARG A 313 3.11 17.12 3.52
N TYR A 314 2.50 16.07 4.06
CA TYR A 314 1.11 15.75 3.78
C TYR A 314 0.16 16.85 4.23
N VAL A 315 0.33 17.37 5.45
CA VAL A 315 -0.48 18.48 5.98
C VAL A 315 -0.27 19.75 5.17
N SER A 316 0.99 20.17 5.01
CA SER A 316 1.31 21.50 4.47
C SER A 316 1.12 21.60 2.95
N LEU A 317 1.47 20.54 2.20
CA LEU A 317 1.42 20.57 0.74
C LEU A 317 0.08 20.10 0.15
N PHE A 318 -0.76 19.42 0.95
CA PHE A 318 -2.01 18.83 0.46
C PHE A 318 -3.21 19.13 1.37
N LEU A 319 -3.28 18.59 2.59
CA LEU A 319 -4.48 18.67 3.42
C LEU A 319 -4.89 20.10 3.75
N ASN A 320 -3.93 20.99 3.94
CA ASN A 320 -4.18 22.41 4.25
C ASN A 320 -4.32 23.28 3.00
N GLN A 321 -4.29 22.72 1.80
CA GLN A 321 -4.46 23.42 0.54
C GLN A 321 -5.93 23.41 0.08
N PRO A 322 -6.36 24.40 -0.74
CA PRO A 322 -7.68 24.38 -1.37
C PRO A 322 -7.89 23.12 -2.25
N ASP A 323 -6.87 22.71 -2.99
CA ASP A 323 -6.84 21.47 -3.73
C ASP A 323 -5.90 20.48 -3.03
N ARG A 324 -6.50 19.47 -2.42
CA ARG A 324 -5.79 18.45 -1.63
C ARG A 324 -5.17 17.33 -2.48
N TYR A 325 -5.45 17.28 -3.78
CA TYR A 325 -4.98 16.21 -4.68
C TYR A 325 -3.58 16.53 -5.22
N ARG A 326 -2.75 15.47 -5.29
CA ARG A 326 -1.41 15.56 -5.91
C ARG A 326 -1.49 15.77 -7.40
#